data_24e7814e16ea8388348f44bb50f312dd
#
_entry.id   24e7814e16ea8388348f44bb50f312dd
#
_cell.length_a   1.000
_cell.length_b   1.000
_cell.length_c   1.000
_cell.angle_alpha   90.00
_cell.angle_beta   90.00
_cell.angle_gamma   90.00
#
_symmetry.space_group_name_H-M   'P 1'
#
loop_
_entity.id
_entity.type
_entity.pdbx_description
1 polymer ?
#
loop_
_entity_poly.entity_id
_entity_poly.type
_entity_poly.pdbx_seq_one_letter_code
_entity_poly.pdbx_strand_id
1 'polypeptide(L)'
;IINYTDRATCPIFGDGGAAVMLEATTEDLGIMDAVLRTDGKGLPFLHIKAGGSVCTPSYYTLDNQMHYIYQEGRTVFKYAVANMSDACEAVIERNHLNKNDIDWVIPHQANQRIISAVTQRLGVPSEKVIVNIERYGNTSAGTLPLCLWDFENKFKKGDNIILTAFGAGFA
;
A
#
# COMPACT_ATOMS: atom_id res chain seq x y z
N ILE A 1 18.67 1.37 -0.58
CA ILE A 1 17.93 1.68 -1.82
C ILE A 1 17.39 3.11 -1.86
N ILE A 2 17.52 3.87 -0.79
CA ILE A 2 17.09 5.27 -0.72
C ILE A 2 18.29 6.18 -0.96
N ASN A 3 18.14 7.14 -1.86
CA ASN A 3 19.12 8.20 -2.06
C ASN A 3 18.81 9.36 -1.09
N TYR A 4 19.59 9.51 -0.05
CA TYR A 4 19.40 10.59 0.95
C TYR A 4 19.64 12.00 0.42
N THR A 5 20.19 12.15 -0.79
CA THR A 5 20.32 13.44 -1.47
C THR A 5 19.13 13.78 -2.36
N ASP A 6 18.27 12.80 -2.66
CA ASP A 6 17.03 13.00 -3.43
C ASP A 6 15.89 13.43 -2.52
N ARG A 7 15.57 14.72 -2.52
CA ARG A 7 14.49 15.29 -1.71
C ARG A 7 13.09 14.85 -2.12
N ALA A 8 12.94 14.24 -3.29
CA ALA A 8 11.64 13.75 -3.75
C ALA A 8 11.26 12.41 -3.12
N THR A 9 12.24 11.57 -2.80
CA THR A 9 12.01 10.21 -2.29
C THR A 9 12.49 10.00 -0.86
N CYS A 10 13.61 10.62 -0.43
CA CYS A 10 14.19 10.34 0.88
C CYS A 10 13.26 10.60 2.09
N PRO A 11 12.37 11.62 2.10
CA PRO A 11 11.49 11.86 3.24
C PRO A 11 10.27 10.95 3.28
N ILE A 12 10.06 10.13 2.24
CA ILE A 12 8.85 9.31 2.12
C ILE A 12 9.04 7.95 2.81
N PHE A 13 10.18 7.29 2.54
CA PHE A 13 10.39 5.91 2.93
C PHE A 13 10.94 5.77 4.34
N GLY A 14 10.44 4.75 5.05
CA GLY A 14 10.93 4.31 6.34
C GLY A 14 11.27 2.81 6.32
N ASP A 15 11.97 2.37 7.35
CA ASP A 15 12.27 0.96 7.56
C ASP A 15 11.22 0.31 8.45
N GLY A 16 10.78 -0.88 8.08
CA GLY A 16 9.83 -1.66 8.85
C GLY A 16 9.62 -3.04 8.26
N GLY A 17 9.26 -3.97 9.12
CA GLY A 17 8.95 -5.34 8.75
C GLY A 17 7.90 -5.90 9.69
N ALA A 18 7.16 -6.89 9.21
CA ALA A 18 6.16 -7.58 10.01
C ALA A 18 5.96 -9.02 9.52
N ALA A 19 5.35 -9.83 10.36
CA ALA A 19 4.90 -11.17 10.03
C ALA A 19 3.45 -11.33 10.48
N VAL A 20 2.65 -12.04 9.68
CA VAL A 20 1.25 -12.36 9.98
C VAL A 20 1.09 -13.87 9.95
N MET A 21 0.50 -14.42 11.00
CA MET A 21 0.15 -15.84 11.05
C MET A 21 -1.29 -16.00 10.55
N LEU A 22 -1.48 -16.92 9.62
CA LEU A 22 -2.80 -17.33 9.15
C LEU A 22 -3.11 -18.74 9.66
N GLU A 23 -4.28 -18.91 10.23
CA GLU A 23 -4.78 -20.19 10.73
C GLU A 23 -6.09 -20.55 10.05
N ALA A 24 -6.33 -21.85 9.89
CA ALA A 24 -7.63 -22.33 9.44
C ALA A 24 -8.67 -22.14 10.55
N THR A 25 -9.87 -21.72 10.17
CA THR A 25 -10.99 -21.57 11.09
C THR A 25 -12.24 -22.29 10.57
N THR A 26 -13.09 -22.74 11.47
CA THR A 26 -14.43 -23.25 11.16
C THR A 26 -15.51 -22.18 11.35
N GLU A 27 -15.14 -21.00 11.81
CA GLU A 27 -16.04 -19.87 11.95
C GLU A 27 -16.25 -19.20 10.59
N ASP A 28 -17.38 -18.55 10.41
CA ASP A 28 -17.65 -17.73 9.21
C ASP A 28 -16.96 -16.36 9.31
N LEU A 29 -15.63 -16.42 9.46
CA LEU A 29 -14.74 -15.27 9.63
C LEU A 29 -13.43 -15.52 8.89
N GLY A 30 -12.73 -14.46 8.52
CA GLY A 30 -11.41 -14.56 7.92
C GLY A 30 -11.27 -13.72 6.66
N ILE A 31 -10.45 -14.17 5.71
CA ILE A 31 -10.28 -13.49 4.43
C ILE A 31 -11.50 -13.83 3.55
N MET A 32 -12.39 -12.88 3.38
CA MET A 32 -13.62 -13.06 2.61
C MET A 32 -13.35 -13.08 1.10
N ASP A 33 -12.56 -12.13 0.61
CA ASP A 33 -12.32 -11.95 -0.82
C ASP A 33 -11.02 -11.16 -1.06
N ALA A 34 -10.50 -11.20 -2.29
CA ALA A 34 -9.37 -10.41 -2.72
C ALA A 34 -9.50 -10.01 -4.19
N VAL A 35 -9.18 -8.76 -4.49
CA VAL A 35 -9.05 -8.23 -5.85
C VAL A 35 -7.59 -7.92 -6.10
N LEU A 36 -6.96 -8.70 -6.97
CA LEU A 36 -5.56 -8.52 -7.37
C LEU A 36 -5.51 -8.04 -8.82
N ARG A 37 -4.72 -7.00 -9.06
CA ARG A 37 -4.53 -6.41 -10.40
C ARG A 37 -3.06 -6.14 -10.63
N THR A 38 -2.64 -6.24 -11.89
CA THR A 38 -1.27 -5.91 -12.33
C THR A 38 -1.34 -5.18 -13.66
N ASP A 39 -0.60 -4.08 -13.78
CA ASP A 39 -0.42 -3.36 -15.04
C ASP A 39 1.06 -3.06 -15.28
N GLY A 40 1.73 -3.86 -16.11
CA GLY A 40 3.15 -3.71 -16.45
C GLY A 40 3.52 -2.40 -17.12
N LYS A 41 2.56 -1.61 -17.59
CA LYS A 41 2.80 -0.26 -18.11
C LYS A 41 3.27 0.72 -17.04
N GLY A 42 3.07 0.37 -15.78
CA GLY A 42 3.52 1.15 -14.63
C GLY A 42 5.01 1.08 -14.34
N LEU A 43 5.71 0.08 -14.85
CA LEU A 43 7.13 -0.15 -14.58
C LEU A 43 8.03 1.09 -14.75
N PRO A 44 7.88 1.93 -15.79
CA PRO A 44 8.73 3.12 -15.95
C PRO A 44 8.57 4.17 -14.84
N PHE A 45 7.48 4.15 -14.09
CA PHE A 45 7.12 5.21 -13.14
C PHE A 45 7.48 4.90 -11.68
N LEU A 46 7.72 3.62 -11.34
CA LEU A 46 8.12 3.22 -10.00
C LEU A 46 8.94 1.93 -10.09
N HIS A 47 10.27 2.04 -9.93
CA HIS A 47 11.17 0.91 -10.07
C HIS A 47 12.53 1.14 -9.41
N ILE A 48 13.31 0.09 -9.29
CA ILE A 48 14.76 0.12 -9.09
C ILE A 48 15.40 -0.46 -10.35
N LYS A 49 16.22 0.34 -11.03
CA LYS A 49 16.73 0.01 -12.36
C LYS A 49 17.77 -1.10 -12.36
N ALA A 50 18.61 -1.17 -11.33
CA ALA A 50 19.67 -2.16 -11.20
C ALA A 50 19.63 -2.87 -9.85
N GLY A 51 20.19 -4.06 -9.81
CA GLY A 51 20.24 -4.91 -8.61
C GLY A 51 19.54 -6.26 -8.80
N GLY A 52 18.83 -6.43 -9.92
CA GLY A 52 18.21 -7.69 -10.32
C GLY A 52 18.94 -8.40 -11.45
N SER A 53 18.37 -9.52 -11.93
CA SER A 53 18.97 -10.35 -12.99
C SER A 53 19.06 -9.68 -14.36
N VAL A 54 18.14 -8.74 -14.66
CA VAL A 54 18.14 -8.01 -15.95
C VAL A 54 19.27 -6.97 -16.02
N CYS A 55 19.57 -6.31 -14.89
CA CYS A 55 20.62 -5.34 -14.77
C CYS A 55 21.36 -5.59 -13.44
N THR A 56 22.38 -6.42 -13.51
CA THR A 56 23.16 -6.83 -12.34
C THR A 56 23.98 -5.69 -11.76
N PRO A 57 24.31 -5.71 -10.45
CA PRO A 57 25.20 -4.73 -9.84
C PRO A 57 26.57 -4.72 -10.53
N SER A 58 27.10 -3.52 -10.77
CA SER A 58 28.44 -3.28 -11.34
C SER A 58 28.92 -1.91 -10.93
N TYR A 59 30.21 -1.61 -11.13
CA TYR A 59 30.73 -0.24 -10.94
C TYR A 59 29.94 0.78 -11.76
N TYR A 60 29.60 0.44 -13.01
CA TYR A 60 28.78 1.30 -13.86
C TYR A 60 27.41 1.60 -13.24
N THR A 61 26.71 0.59 -12.72
CA THR A 61 25.39 0.80 -12.13
C THR A 61 25.44 1.56 -10.80
N LEU A 62 26.54 1.41 -10.04
CA LEU A 62 26.75 2.18 -8.81
C LEU A 62 27.07 3.64 -9.12
N ASP A 63 28.01 3.90 -10.02
CA ASP A 63 28.42 5.26 -10.43
C ASP A 63 27.24 6.04 -11.03
N ASN A 64 26.33 5.35 -11.73
CA ASN A 64 25.12 5.94 -12.30
C ASN A 64 23.91 5.89 -11.34
N GLN A 65 24.10 5.52 -10.08
CA GLN A 65 23.08 5.53 -9.02
C GLN A 65 21.82 4.71 -9.36
N MET A 66 21.95 3.66 -10.20
CA MET A 66 20.84 2.87 -10.70
C MET A 66 20.22 1.93 -9.66
N HIS A 67 20.83 1.79 -8.50
CA HIS A 67 20.40 0.97 -7.36
C HIS A 67 19.43 1.70 -6.42
N TYR A 68 19.15 2.98 -6.69
CA TYR A 68 18.17 3.75 -5.93
C TYR A 68 16.77 3.61 -6.51
N ILE A 69 15.77 3.76 -5.64
CA ILE A 69 14.38 3.80 -6.05
C ILE A 69 14.11 5.05 -6.90
N TYR A 70 13.45 4.84 -8.03
CA TYR A 70 12.92 5.90 -8.87
C TYR A 70 11.40 5.95 -8.76
N GLN A 71 10.85 7.14 -8.60
CA GLN A 71 9.41 7.37 -8.51
C GLN A 71 9.00 8.64 -9.26
N GLU A 72 8.15 8.49 -10.26
CA GLU A 72 7.47 9.60 -10.90
C GLU A 72 6.16 9.90 -10.15
N GLY A 73 6.29 10.76 -9.11
CA GLY A 73 5.28 10.94 -8.07
C GLY A 73 3.89 11.34 -8.58
N ARG A 74 3.78 12.14 -9.66
CA ARG A 74 2.48 12.57 -10.19
C ARG A 74 1.70 11.42 -10.81
N THR A 75 2.37 10.59 -11.61
CA THR A 75 1.75 9.42 -12.26
C THR A 75 1.42 8.37 -11.21
N VAL A 76 2.37 8.04 -10.33
CA VAL A 76 2.15 7.10 -9.21
C VAL A 76 0.96 7.52 -8.37
N PHE A 77 0.83 8.80 -8.02
CA PHE A 77 -0.32 9.33 -7.28
C PHE A 77 -1.65 9.04 -7.98
N LYS A 78 -1.74 9.35 -9.28
CA LYS A 78 -2.98 9.14 -10.05
C LYS A 78 -3.39 7.68 -10.10
N TYR A 79 -2.44 6.80 -10.40
CA TYR A 79 -2.70 5.35 -10.49
C TYR A 79 -3.03 4.77 -9.11
N ALA A 80 -2.31 5.15 -8.06
CA ALA A 80 -2.57 4.67 -6.71
C ALA A 80 -3.98 5.04 -6.24
N VAL A 81 -4.37 6.31 -6.37
CA VAL A 81 -5.72 6.75 -5.96
C VAL A 81 -6.81 6.04 -6.76
N ALA A 82 -6.66 5.94 -8.08
CA ALA A 82 -7.65 5.28 -8.91
C ALA A 82 -7.75 3.79 -8.58
N ASN A 83 -6.64 3.06 -8.66
CA ASN A 83 -6.66 1.60 -8.55
C ASN A 83 -6.98 1.10 -7.14
N MET A 84 -6.48 1.76 -6.09
CA MET A 84 -6.85 1.40 -4.71
C MET A 84 -8.34 1.59 -4.45
N SER A 85 -8.91 2.72 -4.91
CA SER A 85 -10.34 2.97 -4.74
C SER A 85 -11.19 1.98 -5.55
N ASP A 86 -10.83 1.74 -6.82
CA ASP A 86 -11.56 0.81 -7.70
C ASP A 86 -11.48 -0.64 -7.16
N ALA A 87 -10.36 -1.04 -6.55
CA ALA A 87 -10.23 -2.34 -5.91
C ALA A 87 -11.11 -2.47 -4.67
N CYS A 88 -11.18 -1.44 -3.83
CA CYS A 88 -12.07 -1.41 -2.67
C CYS A 88 -13.54 -1.47 -3.09
N GLU A 89 -13.94 -0.68 -4.08
CA GLU A 89 -15.31 -0.69 -4.59
C GLU A 89 -15.68 -2.08 -5.15
N ALA A 90 -14.77 -2.71 -5.90
CA ALA A 90 -14.99 -4.05 -6.44
C ALA A 90 -15.13 -5.13 -5.35
N VAL A 91 -14.35 -5.07 -4.27
CA VAL A 91 -14.46 -5.99 -3.13
C VAL A 91 -15.81 -5.79 -2.41
N ILE A 92 -16.20 -4.54 -2.18
CA ILE A 92 -17.48 -4.21 -1.53
C ILE A 92 -18.65 -4.77 -2.35
N GLU A 93 -18.66 -4.50 -3.66
CA GLU A 93 -19.71 -4.94 -4.58
C GLU A 93 -19.80 -6.47 -4.67
N ARG A 94 -18.67 -7.15 -4.85
CA ARG A 94 -18.60 -8.62 -4.98
C ARG A 94 -19.10 -9.35 -3.74
N ASN A 95 -18.95 -8.76 -2.57
CA ASN A 95 -19.42 -9.32 -1.31
C ASN A 95 -20.80 -8.81 -0.90
N HIS A 96 -21.50 -8.11 -1.79
CA HIS A 96 -22.84 -7.56 -1.54
C HIS A 96 -22.93 -6.66 -0.31
N LEU A 97 -21.80 -5.98 0.03
CA LEU A 97 -21.73 -5.05 1.13
C LEU A 97 -22.05 -3.63 0.68
N ASN A 98 -22.45 -2.79 1.63
CA ASN A 98 -22.54 -1.35 1.46
C ASN A 98 -21.35 -0.68 2.16
N LYS A 99 -21.05 0.57 1.81
CA LYS A 99 -19.98 1.34 2.47
C LYS A 99 -20.18 1.50 3.98
N ASN A 100 -21.43 1.48 4.44
CA ASN A 100 -21.76 1.55 5.87
C ASN A 100 -21.40 0.27 6.63
N ASP A 101 -21.38 -0.88 5.93
CA ASP A 101 -21.03 -2.18 6.51
C ASP A 101 -19.52 -2.33 6.73
N ILE A 102 -18.72 -1.41 6.22
CA ILE A 102 -17.26 -1.39 6.42
C ILE A 102 -16.96 -0.69 7.73
N ASP A 103 -16.30 -1.40 8.64
CA ASP A 103 -15.88 -0.87 9.93
C ASP A 103 -14.55 -0.14 9.83
N TRP A 104 -13.59 -0.70 9.08
CA TRP A 104 -12.26 -0.14 8.94
C TRP A 104 -11.71 -0.22 7.51
N VAL A 105 -10.99 0.82 7.10
CA VAL A 105 -10.17 0.82 5.88
C VAL A 105 -8.73 1.08 6.27
N ILE A 106 -7.84 0.18 5.88
CA ILE A 106 -6.40 0.27 6.11
C ILE A 106 -5.70 0.40 4.75
N PRO A 107 -5.46 1.62 4.27
CA PRO A 107 -4.72 1.83 3.04
C PRO A 107 -3.22 1.66 3.27
N HIS A 108 -2.50 1.22 2.26
CA HIS A 108 -1.05 1.31 2.22
C HIS A 108 -0.59 2.73 2.58
N GLN A 109 0.33 2.82 3.52
CA GLN A 109 0.84 4.10 4.03
C GLN A 109 1.91 4.67 3.08
N ALA A 110 1.51 4.97 1.84
CA ALA A 110 2.39 5.50 0.80
C ALA A 110 2.78 6.97 1.06
N ASN A 111 1.80 7.82 1.21
CA ASN A 111 1.88 9.19 1.71
C ASN A 111 0.48 9.70 2.10
N GLN A 112 0.43 10.70 2.96
CA GLN A 112 -0.83 11.24 3.51
C GLN A 112 -1.80 11.73 2.41
N ARG A 113 -1.30 12.27 1.30
CA ARG A 113 -2.14 12.78 0.21
C ARG A 113 -2.85 11.66 -0.53
N ILE A 114 -2.18 10.52 -0.76
CA ILE A 114 -2.80 9.33 -1.37
C ILE A 114 -3.87 8.78 -0.43
N ILE A 115 -3.56 8.61 0.85
CA ILE A 115 -4.51 8.12 1.86
C ILE A 115 -5.77 8.99 1.86
N SER A 116 -5.60 10.31 1.97
CA SER A 116 -6.73 11.25 1.98
C SER A 116 -7.56 11.20 0.70
N ALA A 117 -6.91 11.11 -0.48
CA ALA A 117 -7.61 11.06 -1.75
C ALA A 117 -8.39 9.74 -1.96
N VAL A 118 -7.82 8.60 -1.53
CA VAL A 118 -8.51 7.30 -1.54
C VAL A 118 -9.72 7.33 -0.59
N THR A 119 -9.54 7.82 0.63
CA THR A 119 -10.62 7.97 1.63
C THR A 119 -11.77 8.81 1.09
N GLN A 120 -11.44 9.98 0.51
CA GLN A 120 -12.43 10.87 -0.08
C GLN A 120 -13.19 10.22 -1.23
N ARG A 121 -12.48 9.52 -2.13
CA ARG A 121 -13.09 8.85 -3.28
C ARG A 121 -13.99 7.69 -2.86
N LEU A 122 -13.60 6.94 -1.85
CA LEU A 122 -14.43 5.87 -1.28
C LEU A 122 -15.67 6.42 -0.56
N GLY A 123 -15.64 7.67 -0.11
CA GLY A 123 -16.72 8.26 0.68
C GLY A 123 -16.87 7.61 2.06
N VAL A 124 -15.79 7.05 2.59
CA VAL A 124 -15.76 6.46 3.94
C VAL A 124 -15.38 7.55 4.94
N PRO A 125 -16.05 7.62 6.10
CA PRO A 125 -15.70 8.56 7.17
C PRO A 125 -14.23 8.40 7.61
N SER A 126 -13.54 9.52 7.85
CA SER A 126 -12.11 9.51 8.19
C SER A 126 -11.79 8.76 9.49
N GLU A 127 -12.73 8.71 10.43
CA GLU A 127 -12.60 7.97 11.69
C GLU A 127 -12.55 6.44 11.51
N LYS A 128 -13.01 5.94 10.36
CA LYS A 128 -12.90 4.53 9.96
C LYS A 128 -11.60 4.22 9.21
N VAL A 129 -10.77 5.20 8.92
CA VAL A 129 -9.51 5.01 8.17
C VAL A 129 -8.32 4.98 9.13
N ILE A 130 -7.57 3.90 9.07
CA ILE A 130 -6.37 3.71 9.88
C ILE A 130 -5.18 4.39 9.23
N VAL A 131 -4.49 5.23 9.99
CA VAL A 131 -3.31 5.99 9.54
C VAL A 131 -2.24 5.98 10.62
N ASN A 132 -1.01 5.63 10.25
CA ASN A 132 0.17 5.71 11.13
C ASN A 132 1.44 6.15 10.37
N ILE A 133 1.26 6.71 9.18
CA ILE A 133 2.36 7.12 8.30
C ILE A 133 3.29 8.17 8.97
N GLU A 134 2.75 9.02 9.83
CA GLU A 134 3.54 10.03 10.56
C GLU A 134 4.55 9.42 11.53
N ARG A 135 4.34 8.15 11.94
CA ARG A 135 5.24 7.42 12.85
C ARG A 135 6.33 6.68 12.12
N TYR A 136 6.02 6.08 10.97
CA TYR A 136 6.89 5.11 10.30
C TYR A 136 7.27 5.48 8.88
N GLY A 137 6.57 6.43 8.27
CA GLY A 137 6.70 6.66 6.83
C GLY A 137 6.16 5.50 5.99
N ASN A 138 6.62 5.43 4.75
CA ASN A 138 6.30 4.32 3.85
C ASN A 138 7.28 3.16 4.09
N THR A 139 6.88 2.16 4.84
CA THR A 139 7.64 0.92 5.11
C THR A 139 7.35 -0.19 4.09
N SER A 140 6.94 0.17 2.86
CA SER A 140 6.62 -0.79 1.79
C SER A 140 5.57 -1.82 2.22
N ALA A 141 5.86 -3.11 2.10
CA ALA A 141 4.93 -4.18 2.49
C ALA A 141 4.61 -4.21 4.00
N GLY A 142 5.47 -3.63 4.84
CA GLY A 142 5.25 -3.52 6.28
C GLY A 142 4.13 -2.57 6.70
N THR A 143 3.67 -1.68 5.83
CA THR A 143 2.69 -0.63 6.20
C THR A 143 1.36 -1.18 6.69
N LEU A 144 0.79 -2.15 6.01
CA LEU A 144 -0.51 -2.74 6.39
C LEU A 144 -0.42 -3.51 7.72
N PRO A 145 0.51 -4.46 7.92
CA PRO A 145 0.59 -5.17 9.18
C PRO A 145 1.04 -4.30 10.35
N LEU A 146 1.82 -3.24 10.14
CA LEU A 146 2.11 -2.26 11.19
C LEU A 146 0.85 -1.47 11.61
N CYS A 147 -0.05 -1.15 10.67
CA CYS A 147 -1.34 -0.58 11.02
C CYS A 147 -2.20 -1.56 11.82
N LEU A 148 -2.24 -2.83 11.43
CA LEU A 148 -2.97 -3.86 12.19
C LEU A 148 -2.43 -3.98 13.63
N TRP A 149 -1.12 -3.97 13.80
CA TRP A 149 -0.48 -4.00 15.11
C TRP A 149 -0.77 -2.76 15.96
N ASP A 150 -0.56 -1.57 15.41
CA ASP A 150 -0.72 -0.31 16.16
C ASP A 150 -2.15 -0.06 16.65
N PHE A 151 -3.12 -0.58 15.91
CA PHE A 151 -4.54 -0.33 16.16
C PHE A 151 -5.32 -1.61 16.55
N GLU A 152 -4.64 -2.68 16.93
CA GLU A 152 -5.29 -3.95 17.28
C GLU A 152 -6.42 -3.80 18.31
N ASN A 153 -6.25 -2.88 19.25
CA ASN A 153 -7.26 -2.60 20.28
C ASN A 153 -8.56 -1.96 19.77
N LYS A 154 -8.56 -1.46 18.53
CA LYS A 154 -9.76 -0.89 17.91
C LYS A 154 -10.61 -1.94 17.22
N PHE A 155 -10.00 -3.02 16.75
CA PHE A 155 -10.67 -4.04 15.97
C PHE A 155 -11.45 -4.99 16.87
N LYS A 156 -12.61 -5.40 16.40
CA LYS A 156 -13.48 -6.34 17.10
C LYS A 156 -13.74 -7.56 16.22
N LYS A 157 -14.00 -8.68 16.84
CA LYS A 157 -14.44 -9.89 16.13
C LYS A 157 -15.72 -9.59 15.34
N GLY A 158 -15.68 -9.85 14.04
CA GLY A 158 -16.76 -9.59 13.12
C GLY A 158 -16.70 -8.24 12.39
N ASP A 159 -15.71 -7.39 12.69
CA ASP A 159 -15.48 -6.16 11.91
C ASP A 159 -15.14 -6.48 10.47
N ASN A 160 -15.74 -5.76 9.53
CA ASN A 160 -15.38 -5.79 8.12
C ASN A 160 -14.22 -4.81 7.88
N ILE A 161 -13.04 -5.35 7.61
CA ILE A 161 -11.80 -4.59 7.41
C ILE A 161 -11.35 -4.70 5.95
N ILE A 162 -11.20 -3.57 5.28
CA ILE A 162 -10.62 -3.51 3.94
C ILE A 162 -9.14 -3.15 4.05
N LEU A 163 -8.27 -4.03 3.53
CA LEU A 163 -6.87 -3.75 3.29
C LEU A 163 -6.68 -3.39 1.83
N THR A 164 -6.07 -2.25 1.52
CA THR A 164 -5.83 -1.85 0.13
C THR A 164 -4.41 -1.32 -0.05
N ALA A 165 -3.76 -1.76 -1.12
CA ALA A 165 -2.38 -1.38 -1.42
C ALA A 165 -2.19 -1.10 -2.91
N PHE A 166 -1.12 -0.39 -3.19
CA PHE A 166 -0.60 -0.13 -4.52
C PHE A 166 0.92 -0.13 -4.47
N GLY A 167 1.55 -0.78 -5.42
CA GLY A 167 3.00 -0.95 -5.44
C GLY A 167 3.62 -0.80 -6.82
N ALA A 168 4.92 -1.07 -6.86
CA ALA A 168 5.68 -1.05 -8.10
C ALA A 168 5.21 -2.14 -9.05
N GLY A 169 5.25 -1.82 -10.33
CA GLY A 169 4.91 -2.78 -11.36
C GLY A 169 4.01 -2.26 -12.47
N PHE A 170 2.83 -1.76 -12.27
CA PHE A 170 2.06 -1.54 -11.03
C PHE A 170 1.30 -2.79 -10.58
N ALA A 171 1.14 -2.93 -9.25
CA ALA A 171 0.36 -4.00 -8.64
C ALA A 171 -0.46 -3.45 -7.46
#